data_3a953042e6b96d382b33fc701d010f06
#
_entry.id   3a953042e6b96d382b33fc701d010f06
#
_cell.length_a   1.000
_cell.length_b   1.000
_cell.length_c   1.000
_cell.angle_alpha   90.00
_cell.angle_beta   90.00
_cell.angle_gamma   90.00
#
_symmetry.space_group_name_H-M   'P 1'
#
loop_
_entity.id
_entity.type
_entity.pdbx_description
1 polymer ?
#
loop_
_entity_poly.entity_id
_entity_poly.type
_entity_poly.pdbx_seq_one_letter_code
_entity_poly.pdbx_strand_id
1 'polypeptide(L)'
;MLVCIGDLTLDVVVRLAGALAPDGDTDAEIKLGPGGQAANVAAWAAVLGAAARFVGKTGADDAGALARARLAAYGVDVVGAIEGRNGAICALVSQDGARSMAADRGAARELRADELDPRWLAGCDGLHVSGYALMAEPVREAALRAAELARADRARVSVDLASWSAIRDAGVEAFREAVRAVRPDVVFANEDEERVVGRHGLDAVWIVTRGERGCSFDGEERAALPVEGVVDTTGAGDALAAGWLVGGPELALEAAARCIERLGAMPVASPT
;
A
#
# COMPACT_ATOMS: atom_id res chain seq x y z
N MET A 1 -10.78 -14.22 -3.54
CA MET A 1 -9.59 -13.53 -4.08
C MET A 1 -9.61 -12.07 -3.67
N LEU A 2 -8.52 -11.55 -3.11
CA LEU A 2 -8.35 -10.11 -2.82
C LEU A 2 -7.71 -9.43 -4.04
N VAL A 3 -8.34 -8.38 -4.55
CA VAL A 3 -7.78 -7.51 -5.60
C VAL A 3 -7.30 -6.21 -4.94
N CYS A 4 -6.08 -5.78 -5.25
CA CYS A 4 -5.51 -4.52 -4.77
C CYS A 4 -5.25 -3.60 -5.97
N ILE A 5 -5.86 -2.40 -6.00
CA ILE A 5 -5.66 -1.42 -7.05
C ILE A 5 -4.87 -0.21 -6.55
N GLY A 6 -3.85 0.18 -7.32
CA GLY A 6 -3.03 1.35 -7.00
C GLY A 6 -1.64 1.29 -7.61
N ASP A 7 -0.64 1.64 -6.82
CA ASP A 7 0.74 1.81 -7.26
C ASP A 7 1.58 0.53 -7.10
N LEU A 8 2.44 0.31 -8.10
CA LEU A 8 3.58 -0.60 -8.07
C LEU A 8 4.82 0.18 -8.50
N THR A 9 5.71 0.42 -7.56
CA THR A 9 6.97 1.13 -7.75
C THR A 9 8.17 0.20 -7.65
N LEU A 10 9.33 0.67 -8.11
CA LEU A 10 10.60 0.06 -7.76
C LEU A 10 11.18 0.85 -6.58
N ASP A 11 11.25 0.21 -5.42
CA ASP A 11 11.78 0.84 -4.22
C ASP A 11 13.27 0.59 -4.09
N VAL A 12 14.01 1.66 -3.85
CA VAL A 12 15.44 1.69 -3.54
C VAL A 12 15.58 2.09 -2.08
N VAL A 13 15.79 1.12 -1.21
CA VAL A 13 15.98 1.36 0.21
C VAL A 13 17.47 1.48 0.50
N VAL A 14 17.90 2.63 0.98
CA VAL A 14 19.29 2.98 1.25
C VAL A 14 19.48 3.15 2.75
N ARG A 15 20.11 2.18 3.41
CA ARG A 15 20.48 2.28 4.83
C ARG A 15 21.87 2.86 4.95
N LEU A 16 21.94 4.09 5.41
CA LEU A 16 23.19 4.83 5.54
C LEU A 16 24.03 4.32 6.72
N ALA A 17 25.34 4.15 6.50
CA ALA A 17 26.30 3.83 7.57
C ALA A 17 26.65 5.06 8.44
N GLY A 18 26.27 6.26 8.01
CA GLY A 18 26.51 7.53 8.69
C GLY A 18 25.65 8.64 8.12
N ALA A 19 25.91 9.88 8.49
CA ALA A 19 25.28 11.03 7.86
C ALA A 19 25.67 11.11 6.39
N LEU A 20 24.71 11.43 5.52
CA LEU A 20 24.97 11.61 4.09
C LEU A 20 26.00 12.74 3.90
N ALA A 21 27.15 12.42 3.31
CA ALA A 21 28.23 13.36 3.09
C ALA A 21 27.88 14.32 1.93
N PRO A 22 27.83 15.65 2.17
CA PRO A 22 27.72 16.61 1.08
C PRO A 22 28.95 16.51 0.17
N ASP A 23 28.73 16.44 -1.14
CA ASP A 23 29.79 16.38 -2.15
C ASP A 23 30.82 15.23 -1.98
N GLY A 24 30.41 14.14 -1.29
CA GLY A 24 31.27 12.99 -1.00
C GLY A 24 30.49 11.67 -1.02
N ASP A 25 31.20 10.58 -0.81
CA ASP A 25 30.62 9.24 -0.74
C ASP A 25 30.24 8.88 0.69
N THR A 26 29.11 8.18 0.85
CA THR A 26 28.68 7.61 2.14
C THR A 26 28.42 6.13 1.93
N ASP A 27 29.05 5.28 2.70
CA ASP A 27 28.78 3.84 2.69
C ASP A 27 27.32 3.57 3.07
N ALA A 28 26.70 2.64 2.35
CA ALA A 28 25.32 2.27 2.57
C ALA A 28 25.05 0.81 2.18
N GLU A 29 24.06 0.20 2.84
CA GLU A 29 23.40 -1.02 2.37
C GLU A 29 22.23 -0.61 1.48
N ILE A 30 22.21 -1.10 0.22
CA ILE A 30 21.17 -0.77 -0.75
C ILE A 30 20.39 -2.03 -1.12
N LYS A 31 19.06 -1.95 -0.98
CA LYS A 31 18.13 -2.99 -1.40
C LYS A 31 17.18 -2.47 -2.47
N LEU A 32 16.96 -3.28 -3.48
CA LEU A 32 15.95 -3.04 -4.51
C LEU A 32 14.79 -4.01 -4.31
N GLY A 33 13.56 -3.51 -4.35
CA GLY A 33 12.37 -4.32 -4.22
C GLY A 33 11.17 -3.75 -4.96
N PRO A 34 10.09 -4.51 -5.13
CA PRO A 34 8.82 -3.90 -5.47
C PRO A 34 8.35 -3.08 -4.28
N GLY A 35 7.61 -2.03 -4.52
CA GLY A 35 6.97 -1.20 -3.52
C GLY A 35 5.67 -0.62 -4.05
N GLY A 36 5.09 0.30 -3.29
CA GLY A 36 3.77 0.84 -3.52
C GLY A 36 2.73 0.20 -2.61
N GLN A 37 1.82 1.01 -2.08
CA GLN A 37 0.86 0.59 -1.05
C GLN A 37 0.01 -0.60 -1.51
N ALA A 38 -0.61 -0.53 -2.69
CA ALA A 38 -1.44 -1.62 -3.21
C ALA A 38 -0.63 -2.91 -3.46
N ALA A 39 0.60 -2.79 -3.95
CA ALA A 39 1.49 -3.93 -4.17
C ALA A 39 1.93 -4.58 -2.86
N ASN A 40 2.21 -3.77 -1.82
CA ASN A 40 2.56 -4.27 -0.49
C ASN A 40 1.41 -5.09 0.11
N VAL A 41 0.18 -4.54 0.08
CA VAL A 41 -1.01 -5.26 0.58
C VAL A 41 -1.22 -6.57 -0.19
N ALA A 42 -1.08 -6.56 -1.52
CA ALA A 42 -1.22 -7.77 -2.33
C ALA A 42 -0.17 -8.84 -1.98
N ALA A 43 1.10 -8.43 -1.82
CA ALA A 43 2.19 -9.34 -1.45
C ALA A 43 1.97 -9.96 -0.06
N TRP A 44 1.59 -9.14 0.93
CA TRP A 44 1.27 -9.64 2.27
C TRP A 44 0.08 -10.58 2.26
N ALA A 45 -1.01 -10.24 1.55
CA ALA A 45 -2.18 -11.11 1.43
C ALA A 45 -1.82 -12.47 0.83
N ALA A 46 -1.00 -12.49 -0.24
CA ALA A 46 -0.55 -13.73 -0.86
C ALA A 46 0.28 -14.60 0.10
N VAL A 47 1.25 -14.01 0.81
CA VAL A 47 2.08 -14.73 1.78
C VAL A 47 1.29 -15.21 3.00
N LEU A 48 0.20 -14.53 3.35
CA LEU A 48 -0.74 -14.95 4.39
C LEU A 48 -1.76 -16.00 3.91
N GLY A 49 -1.64 -16.47 2.65
CA GLY A 49 -2.39 -17.58 2.11
C GLY A 49 -3.64 -17.21 1.30
N ALA A 50 -3.91 -15.95 1.04
CA ALA A 50 -5.00 -15.53 0.18
C ALA A 50 -4.60 -15.57 -1.30
N ALA A 51 -5.55 -15.89 -2.20
CA ALA A 51 -5.39 -15.55 -3.61
C ALA A 51 -5.40 -14.03 -3.76
N ALA A 52 -4.31 -13.44 -4.26
CA ALA A 52 -4.14 -12.01 -4.37
C ALA A 52 -3.83 -11.59 -5.81
N ARG A 53 -4.41 -10.48 -6.23
CA ARG A 53 -4.17 -9.84 -7.53
C ARG A 53 -3.85 -8.37 -7.33
N PHE A 54 -2.83 -7.91 -8.03
CA PHE A 54 -2.52 -6.48 -8.17
C PHE A 54 -3.07 -5.97 -9.50
N VAL A 55 -3.71 -4.79 -9.45
CA VAL A 55 -4.20 -4.05 -10.63
C VAL A 55 -3.59 -2.66 -10.62
N GLY A 56 -2.91 -2.29 -11.70
CA GLY A 56 -2.31 -0.95 -11.81
C GLY A 56 -1.66 -0.70 -13.17
N LYS A 57 -1.13 0.50 -13.38
CA LYS A 57 -0.31 0.81 -14.55
C LYS A 57 1.16 0.82 -14.15
N THR A 58 1.99 0.15 -14.94
CA THR A 58 3.43 0.02 -14.70
C THR A 58 4.22 0.46 -15.92
N GLY A 59 5.48 0.83 -15.73
CA GLY A 59 6.36 1.22 -16.83
C GLY A 59 6.65 0.08 -17.79
N ALA A 60 6.88 0.43 -19.06
CA ALA A 60 7.39 -0.48 -20.10
C ALA A 60 8.93 -0.64 -20.05
N ASP A 61 9.56 0.01 -19.07
CA ASP A 61 11.01 0.01 -18.83
C ASP A 61 11.47 -1.15 -17.93
N ASP A 62 12.80 -1.27 -17.76
CA ASP A 62 13.41 -2.33 -16.94
C ASP A 62 12.97 -2.25 -15.48
N ALA A 63 12.74 -1.04 -14.95
CA ALA A 63 12.26 -0.85 -13.58
C ALA A 63 10.86 -1.45 -13.40
N GLY A 64 9.96 -1.23 -14.36
CA GLY A 64 8.63 -1.83 -14.36
C GLY A 64 8.67 -3.34 -14.53
N ALA A 65 9.50 -3.85 -15.43
CA ALA A 65 9.67 -5.29 -15.61
C ALA A 65 10.17 -5.97 -14.33
N LEU A 66 11.17 -5.37 -13.67
CA LEU A 66 11.72 -5.87 -12.42
C LEU A 66 10.71 -5.82 -11.27
N ALA A 67 9.97 -4.71 -11.13
CA ALA A 67 8.94 -4.57 -10.09
C ALA A 67 7.84 -5.62 -10.24
N ARG A 68 7.30 -5.82 -11.46
CA ARG A 68 6.30 -6.85 -11.75
C ARG A 68 6.80 -8.26 -11.46
N ALA A 69 7.99 -8.60 -11.94
CA ALA A 69 8.58 -9.93 -11.73
C ALA A 69 8.79 -10.24 -10.24
N ARG A 70 9.27 -9.26 -9.47
CA ARG A 70 9.48 -9.42 -8.04
C ARG A 70 8.16 -9.49 -7.25
N LEU A 71 7.14 -8.73 -7.65
CA LEU A 71 5.82 -8.82 -7.02
C LEU A 71 5.17 -10.19 -7.31
N ALA A 72 5.27 -10.67 -8.56
CA ALA A 72 4.76 -11.99 -8.94
C ALA A 72 5.45 -13.14 -8.17
N ALA A 73 6.71 -12.98 -7.76
CA ALA A 73 7.44 -13.97 -6.96
C ALA A 73 6.83 -14.20 -5.56
N TYR A 74 5.99 -13.31 -5.06
CA TYR A 74 5.20 -13.51 -3.84
C TYR A 74 3.92 -14.33 -4.08
N GLY A 75 3.65 -14.76 -5.30
CA GLY A 75 2.40 -15.45 -5.68
C GLY A 75 1.25 -14.50 -6.05
N VAL A 76 1.54 -13.22 -6.26
CA VAL A 76 0.55 -12.24 -6.70
C VAL A 76 0.32 -12.34 -8.20
N ASP A 77 -0.95 -12.39 -8.63
CA ASP A 77 -1.33 -12.23 -10.03
C ASP A 77 -1.25 -10.75 -10.40
N VAL A 78 -0.25 -10.39 -11.20
CA VAL A 78 0.04 -8.99 -11.55
C VAL A 78 -0.56 -8.67 -12.91
N VAL A 79 -1.61 -7.84 -12.93
CA VAL A 79 -2.31 -7.42 -14.15
C VAL A 79 -2.37 -5.90 -14.26
N GLY A 80 -2.59 -5.38 -15.46
CA GLY A 80 -2.74 -3.94 -15.69
C GLY A 80 -2.13 -3.46 -16.98
N ALA A 81 -2.18 -2.15 -17.20
CA ALA A 81 -1.56 -1.51 -18.36
C ALA A 81 -0.03 -1.41 -18.20
N ILE A 82 0.70 -1.52 -19.30
CA ILE A 82 2.16 -1.43 -19.33
C ILE A 82 2.55 -0.36 -20.34
N GLU A 83 2.94 0.81 -19.84
CA GLU A 83 3.29 1.96 -20.68
C GLU A 83 4.10 2.99 -19.90
N GLY A 84 4.92 3.76 -20.60
CA GLY A 84 5.69 4.86 -20.02
C GLY A 84 6.83 4.41 -19.11
N ARG A 85 7.18 5.25 -18.13
CA ARG A 85 8.25 5.04 -17.16
C ARG A 85 7.70 4.58 -15.81
N ASN A 86 8.28 3.55 -15.24
CA ASN A 86 7.85 3.07 -13.94
C ASN A 86 8.13 4.09 -12.82
N GLY A 87 7.28 4.08 -11.81
CA GLY A 87 7.56 4.81 -10.58
C GLY A 87 8.73 4.21 -9.81
N ALA A 88 9.46 5.07 -9.10
CA ALA A 88 10.52 4.66 -8.19
C ALA A 88 10.48 5.47 -6.90
N ILE A 89 10.77 4.83 -5.79
CA ILE A 89 10.85 5.48 -4.49
C ILE A 89 12.24 5.22 -3.91
N CYS A 90 12.94 6.29 -3.54
CA CYS A 90 14.19 6.18 -2.81
C CYS A 90 13.91 6.47 -1.32
N ALA A 91 14.10 5.47 -0.47
CA ALA A 91 13.99 5.59 0.96
C ALA A 91 15.38 5.66 1.59
N LEU A 92 15.74 6.80 2.14
CA LEU A 92 16.97 6.98 2.91
C LEU A 92 16.67 6.69 4.38
N VAL A 93 17.33 5.68 4.94
CA VAL A 93 17.18 5.25 6.34
C VAL A 93 18.46 5.58 7.08
N SER A 94 18.39 6.43 8.08
CA SER A 94 19.53 6.79 8.95
C SER A 94 19.77 5.74 10.04
N GLN A 95 20.89 5.84 10.75
CA GLN A 95 21.28 4.88 11.79
C GLN A 95 20.31 4.81 12.97
N ASP A 96 19.63 5.92 13.28
CA ASP A 96 18.60 6.02 14.33
C ASP A 96 17.23 5.51 13.87
N GLY A 97 17.12 4.99 12.63
CA GLY A 97 15.87 4.50 12.04
C GLY A 97 14.97 5.61 11.47
N ALA A 98 15.37 6.88 11.53
CA ALA A 98 14.63 7.94 10.84
C ALA A 98 14.74 7.77 9.34
N ARG A 99 13.66 8.09 8.62
CA ARG A 99 13.61 7.92 7.16
C ARG A 99 13.13 9.15 6.44
N SER A 100 13.70 9.36 5.27
CA SER A 100 13.24 10.33 4.29
C SER A 100 12.96 9.65 2.97
N MET A 101 11.89 10.02 2.30
CA MET A 101 11.48 9.40 1.03
C MET A 101 11.45 10.44 -0.08
N ALA A 102 12.09 10.10 -1.21
CA ALA A 102 11.90 10.78 -2.48
C ALA A 102 11.05 9.87 -3.36
N ALA A 103 9.85 10.32 -3.72
CA ALA A 103 8.87 9.50 -4.42
C ALA A 103 8.54 10.08 -5.80
N ASP A 104 8.76 9.27 -6.82
CA ASP A 104 8.26 9.49 -8.17
C ASP A 104 7.35 8.32 -8.53
N ARG A 105 6.07 8.56 -8.75
CA ARG A 105 5.10 7.48 -8.96
C ARG A 105 4.97 7.06 -10.42
N GLY A 106 5.53 7.81 -11.36
CA GLY A 106 5.57 7.46 -12.78
C GLY A 106 4.22 7.00 -13.32
N ALA A 107 4.23 5.94 -14.11
CA ALA A 107 3.06 5.35 -14.75
C ALA A 107 1.91 4.98 -13.79
N ALA A 108 2.20 4.73 -12.51
CA ALA A 108 1.15 4.35 -11.54
C ALA A 108 0.06 5.42 -11.37
N ARG A 109 0.35 6.69 -11.68
CA ARG A 109 -0.62 7.79 -11.66
C ARG A 109 -1.44 7.91 -12.95
N GLU A 110 -1.09 7.16 -13.99
CA GLU A 110 -1.58 7.36 -15.35
C GLU A 110 -2.57 6.28 -15.79
N LEU A 111 -2.99 5.37 -14.89
CA LEU A 111 -4.04 4.40 -15.20
C LEU A 111 -5.36 5.13 -15.45
N ARG A 112 -5.96 4.92 -16.62
CA ARG A 112 -7.25 5.49 -16.98
C ARG A 112 -8.37 4.46 -16.81
N ALA A 113 -9.59 4.94 -16.60
CA ALA A 113 -10.76 4.08 -16.45
C ALA A 113 -11.06 3.24 -17.70
N ASP A 114 -10.73 3.73 -18.91
CA ASP A 114 -10.91 3.02 -20.18
C ASP A 114 -9.85 1.93 -20.43
N GLU A 115 -8.73 1.97 -19.71
CA GLU A 115 -7.71 0.91 -19.72
C GLU A 115 -8.05 -0.26 -18.77
N LEU A 116 -9.03 -0.06 -17.87
CA LEU A 116 -9.40 -1.08 -16.89
C LEU A 116 -10.21 -2.20 -17.52
N ASP A 117 -9.61 -3.38 -17.64
CA ASP A 117 -10.33 -4.57 -18.11
C ASP A 117 -11.21 -5.12 -16.96
N PRO A 118 -12.54 -5.22 -17.14
CA PRO A 118 -13.42 -5.78 -16.10
C PRO A 118 -13.02 -7.19 -15.63
N ARG A 119 -12.35 -7.97 -16.49
CA ARG A 119 -11.86 -9.31 -16.13
C ARG A 119 -10.82 -9.28 -15.02
N TRP A 120 -10.13 -8.15 -14.81
CA TRP A 120 -9.17 -8.01 -13.72
C TRP A 120 -9.84 -8.00 -12.35
N LEU A 121 -11.13 -7.65 -12.28
CA LEU A 121 -11.94 -7.64 -11.07
C LEU A 121 -12.81 -8.90 -10.92
N ALA A 122 -12.95 -9.71 -11.98
CA ALA A 122 -13.87 -10.84 -11.99
C ALA A 122 -13.53 -11.86 -10.88
N GLY A 123 -14.54 -12.22 -10.10
CA GLY A 123 -14.43 -13.21 -9.01
C GLY A 123 -13.67 -12.71 -7.78
N CYS A 124 -13.51 -11.38 -7.59
CA CYS A 124 -12.97 -10.86 -6.34
C CYS A 124 -14.01 -10.92 -5.22
N ASP A 125 -13.56 -11.31 -4.01
CA ASP A 125 -14.36 -11.25 -2.78
C ASP A 125 -14.15 -9.92 -2.06
N GLY A 126 -13.01 -9.27 -2.32
CA GLY A 126 -12.64 -7.96 -1.80
C GLY A 126 -11.80 -7.15 -2.77
N LEU A 127 -12.05 -5.84 -2.80
CA LEU A 127 -11.21 -4.85 -3.46
C LEU A 127 -10.56 -3.95 -2.42
N HIS A 128 -9.24 -3.85 -2.44
CA HIS A 128 -8.49 -2.88 -1.67
C HIS A 128 -7.99 -1.76 -2.57
N VAL A 129 -8.33 -0.52 -2.23
CA VAL A 129 -7.96 0.69 -2.98
C VAL A 129 -6.90 1.45 -2.20
N SER A 130 -5.74 1.67 -2.83
CA SER A 130 -4.72 2.57 -2.29
C SER A 130 -5.21 4.02 -2.31
N GLY A 131 -5.07 4.73 -1.19
CA GLY A 131 -5.38 6.15 -1.11
C GLY A 131 -4.59 7.00 -2.10
N TYR A 132 -3.38 6.57 -2.44
CA TYR A 132 -2.59 7.26 -3.48
C TYR A 132 -3.28 7.26 -4.85
N ALA A 133 -4.07 6.24 -5.16
CA ALA A 133 -4.87 6.21 -6.39
C ALA A 133 -6.05 7.20 -6.37
N LEU A 134 -6.43 7.72 -5.19
CA LEU A 134 -7.52 8.69 -5.06
C LEU A 134 -7.06 10.15 -5.08
N MET A 135 -5.74 10.41 -5.08
CA MET A 135 -5.18 11.75 -4.93
C MET A 135 -5.04 12.54 -6.24
N ALA A 136 -5.09 11.89 -7.39
CA ALA A 136 -4.85 12.54 -8.69
C ALA A 136 -5.61 11.86 -9.82
N GLU A 137 -5.94 12.62 -10.86
CA GLU A 137 -6.40 12.09 -12.14
C GLU A 137 -5.20 11.70 -13.03
N PRO A 138 -5.40 10.75 -13.95
CA PRO A 138 -6.62 10.00 -14.24
C PRO A 138 -6.83 8.74 -13.36
N VAL A 139 -5.87 8.36 -12.52
CA VAL A 139 -5.93 7.11 -11.75
C VAL A 139 -7.10 7.07 -10.75
N ARG A 140 -7.59 8.23 -10.29
CA ARG A 140 -8.78 8.31 -9.44
C ARG A 140 -10.02 7.77 -10.16
N GLU A 141 -10.25 8.16 -11.40
CA GLU A 141 -11.37 7.62 -12.18
C GLU A 141 -11.28 6.11 -12.36
N ALA A 142 -10.08 5.57 -12.59
CA ALA A 142 -9.86 4.13 -12.68
C ALA A 142 -10.17 3.42 -11.36
N ALA A 143 -9.73 3.97 -10.22
CA ALA A 143 -10.01 3.42 -8.90
C ALA A 143 -11.51 3.43 -8.57
N LEU A 144 -12.22 4.52 -8.88
CA LEU A 144 -13.67 4.62 -8.73
C LEU A 144 -14.39 3.59 -9.61
N ARG A 145 -13.96 3.45 -10.87
CA ARG A 145 -14.52 2.44 -11.77
C ARG A 145 -14.27 1.02 -11.29
N ALA A 146 -13.09 0.73 -10.74
CA ALA A 146 -12.81 -0.57 -10.14
C ALA A 146 -13.73 -0.86 -8.95
N ALA A 147 -13.98 0.14 -8.09
CA ALA A 147 -14.90 -0.01 -6.96
C ALA A 147 -16.35 -0.29 -7.41
N GLU A 148 -16.81 0.35 -8.49
CA GLU A 148 -18.12 0.07 -9.08
C GLU A 148 -18.21 -1.38 -9.60
N LEU A 149 -17.20 -1.85 -10.32
CA LEU A 149 -17.15 -3.22 -10.86
C LEU A 149 -17.12 -4.26 -9.73
N ALA A 150 -16.28 -4.06 -8.72
CA ALA A 150 -16.20 -4.94 -7.57
C ALA A 150 -17.54 -5.03 -6.81
N ARG A 151 -18.22 -3.91 -6.62
CA ARG A 151 -19.54 -3.88 -5.97
C ARG A 151 -20.63 -4.56 -6.79
N ALA A 152 -20.57 -4.47 -8.11
CA ALA A 152 -21.50 -5.21 -8.99
C ALA A 152 -21.41 -6.72 -8.74
N ASP A 153 -20.22 -7.23 -8.43
CA ASP A 153 -19.95 -8.62 -8.05
C ASP A 153 -20.09 -8.89 -6.54
N ARG A 154 -20.61 -7.91 -5.77
CA ARG A 154 -20.81 -7.97 -4.32
C ARG A 154 -19.52 -8.10 -3.49
N ALA A 155 -18.39 -7.73 -4.04
CA ALA A 155 -17.13 -7.67 -3.29
C ALA A 155 -17.16 -6.56 -2.23
N ARG A 156 -16.54 -6.80 -1.08
CA ARG A 156 -16.29 -5.75 -0.08
C ARG A 156 -15.20 -4.81 -0.59
N VAL A 157 -15.36 -3.52 -0.35
CA VAL A 157 -14.39 -2.51 -0.77
C VAL A 157 -13.73 -1.88 0.44
N SER A 158 -12.41 -1.88 0.46
CA SER A 158 -11.61 -1.20 1.49
C SER A 158 -10.74 -0.10 0.87
N VAL A 159 -10.46 0.93 1.65
CA VAL A 159 -9.54 2.01 1.30
C VAL A 159 -8.51 2.16 2.42
N ASP A 160 -7.24 2.29 2.05
CA ASP A 160 -6.21 2.80 2.97
C ASP A 160 -5.92 4.26 2.63
N LEU A 161 -5.92 5.14 3.62
CA LEU A 161 -5.78 6.58 3.41
C LEU A 161 -4.37 7.02 3.00
N ALA A 162 -3.37 6.18 3.18
CA ALA A 162 -2.00 6.25 2.69
C ALA A 162 -1.05 7.22 3.43
N SER A 163 -1.27 8.53 3.36
CA SER A 163 -0.34 9.51 3.94
C SER A 163 -1.03 10.85 4.18
N TRP A 164 -1.04 11.30 5.45
CA TRP A 164 -1.65 12.59 5.82
C TRP A 164 -1.03 13.79 5.08
N SER A 165 0.28 13.77 4.82
CA SER A 165 0.96 14.84 4.09
C SER A 165 0.59 14.87 2.62
N ALA A 166 0.52 13.71 1.97
CA ALA A 166 0.08 13.60 0.58
C ALA A 166 -1.40 13.99 0.42
N ILE A 167 -2.26 13.63 1.38
CA ILE A 167 -3.68 14.04 1.42
C ILE A 167 -3.79 15.56 1.50
N ARG A 168 -3.01 16.20 2.40
CA ARG A 168 -2.99 17.66 2.53
C ARG A 168 -2.56 18.32 1.22
N ASP A 169 -1.52 17.82 0.57
CA ASP A 169 -0.96 18.40 -0.65
C ASP A 169 -1.88 18.17 -1.87
N ALA A 170 -2.64 17.07 -1.90
CA ALA A 170 -3.67 16.81 -2.91
C ALA A 170 -4.98 17.60 -2.68
N GLY A 171 -5.18 18.09 -1.48
CA GLY A 171 -6.41 18.79 -1.06
C GLY A 171 -7.35 17.87 -0.30
N VAL A 172 -7.46 18.13 1.01
CA VAL A 172 -8.20 17.28 1.97
C VAL A 172 -9.65 17.04 1.55
N GLU A 173 -10.36 18.08 1.12
CA GLU A 173 -11.79 17.93 0.77
C GLU A 173 -11.98 17.14 -0.53
N ALA A 174 -11.15 17.39 -1.55
CA ALA A 174 -11.18 16.62 -2.79
C ALA A 174 -10.88 15.12 -2.54
N PHE A 175 -9.95 14.83 -1.63
CA PHE A 175 -9.65 13.46 -1.23
C PHE A 175 -10.82 12.83 -0.46
N ARG A 176 -11.44 13.54 0.49
CA ARG A 176 -12.64 13.06 1.19
C ARG A 176 -13.78 12.73 0.24
N GLU A 177 -14.02 13.58 -0.76
CA GLU A 177 -15.03 13.34 -1.78
C GLU A 177 -14.73 12.08 -2.58
N ALA A 178 -13.47 11.86 -2.96
CA ALA A 178 -13.05 10.64 -3.64
C ALA A 178 -13.25 9.39 -2.77
N VAL A 179 -12.89 9.43 -1.48
CA VAL A 179 -13.14 8.32 -0.55
C VAL A 179 -14.63 8.06 -0.40
N ARG A 180 -15.47 9.11 -0.28
CA ARG A 180 -16.94 8.95 -0.24
C ARG A 180 -17.49 8.33 -1.53
N ALA A 181 -16.94 8.70 -2.68
CA ALA A 181 -17.35 8.15 -3.97
C ALA A 181 -17.02 6.66 -4.09
N VAL A 182 -15.89 6.18 -3.53
CA VAL A 182 -15.58 4.76 -3.40
C VAL A 182 -16.61 4.03 -2.55
N ARG A 183 -17.22 4.70 -1.55
CA ARG A 183 -18.15 4.08 -0.56
C ARG A 183 -17.53 2.87 0.13
N PRO A 184 -16.40 3.00 0.82
CA PRO A 184 -15.71 1.85 1.39
C PRO A 184 -16.54 1.20 2.50
N ASP A 185 -16.44 -0.14 2.61
CA ASP A 185 -16.95 -0.90 3.76
C ASP A 185 -15.94 -0.88 4.92
N VAL A 186 -14.66 -0.63 4.59
CA VAL A 186 -13.56 -0.56 5.56
C VAL A 186 -12.60 0.55 5.18
N VAL A 187 -12.17 1.33 6.18
CA VAL A 187 -11.13 2.36 6.03
C VAL A 187 -9.96 2.02 6.95
N PHE A 188 -8.77 1.91 6.38
CA PHE A 188 -7.50 1.83 7.10
C PHE A 188 -6.87 3.21 7.17
N ALA A 189 -6.37 3.56 8.34
CA ALA A 189 -5.73 4.85 8.59
C ALA A 189 -4.73 4.75 9.75
N ASN A 190 -3.82 5.71 9.85
CA ASN A 190 -3.19 6.03 11.12
C ASN A 190 -3.91 7.22 11.79
N GLU A 191 -3.50 7.59 13.01
CA GLU A 191 -4.13 8.67 13.78
C GLU A 191 -4.06 10.04 13.08
N ASP A 192 -2.98 10.32 12.37
CA ASP A 192 -2.83 11.60 11.67
C ASP A 192 -3.74 11.67 10.43
N GLU A 193 -3.86 10.57 9.71
CA GLU A 193 -4.77 10.43 8.57
C GLU A 193 -6.23 10.49 9.01
N GLU A 194 -6.59 9.78 10.09
CA GLU A 194 -7.92 9.86 10.69
C GLU A 194 -8.26 11.29 11.09
N ARG A 195 -7.31 12.02 11.72
CA ARG A 195 -7.50 13.42 12.13
C ARG A 195 -7.71 14.33 10.94
N VAL A 196 -6.95 14.14 9.85
CA VAL A 196 -7.03 14.98 8.65
C VAL A 196 -8.31 14.69 7.86
N VAL A 197 -8.65 13.42 7.64
CA VAL A 197 -9.81 13.04 6.83
C VAL A 197 -11.10 13.07 7.64
N GLY A 198 -11.09 12.56 8.87
CA GLY A 198 -12.27 12.45 9.72
C GLY A 198 -13.25 11.36 9.23
N ARG A 199 -14.08 10.87 10.14
CA ARG A 199 -15.07 9.81 9.85
C ARG A 199 -16.39 10.34 9.27
N HIS A 200 -16.59 11.64 9.28
CA HIS A 200 -17.89 12.25 8.94
C HIS A 200 -18.32 11.92 7.51
N GLY A 201 -19.52 11.36 7.37
CA GLY A 201 -20.08 10.97 6.07
C GLY A 201 -19.50 9.68 5.46
N LEU A 202 -18.77 8.89 6.25
CA LEU A 202 -18.28 7.56 5.87
C LEU A 202 -18.88 6.52 6.82
N ASP A 203 -19.81 5.72 6.32
CA ASP A 203 -20.40 4.59 7.02
C ASP A 203 -19.56 3.34 6.74
N ALA A 204 -18.45 3.22 7.45
CA ALA A 204 -17.44 2.19 7.24
C ALA A 204 -16.87 1.72 8.59
N VAL A 205 -16.38 0.49 8.63
CA VAL A 205 -15.53 -0.01 9.71
C VAL A 205 -14.18 0.70 9.64
N TRP A 206 -13.72 1.28 10.76
CA TRP A 206 -12.44 1.99 10.82
C TRP A 206 -11.39 1.18 11.56
N ILE A 207 -10.27 0.94 10.90
CA ILE A 207 -9.09 0.30 11.44
C ILE A 207 -8.00 1.36 11.55
N VAL A 208 -7.68 1.77 12.78
CA VAL A 208 -6.77 2.90 13.02
C VAL A 208 -5.51 2.45 13.75
N THR A 209 -4.38 2.53 13.06
CA THR A 209 -3.07 2.18 13.64
C THR A 209 -2.54 3.31 14.53
N ARG A 210 -1.89 2.94 15.65
CA ARG A 210 -1.37 3.85 16.68
C ARG A 210 0.09 3.59 17.01
N GLY A 211 0.86 3.07 16.06
CA GLY A 211 2.26 2.72 16.26
C GLY A 211 2.44 1.68 17.37
N GLU A 212 3.34 1.94 18.31
CA GLU A 212 3.63 1.05 19.44
C GLU A 212 2.44 0.80 20.38
N ARG A 213 1.43 1.65 20.35
CA ARG A 213 0.20 1.48 21.14
C ARG A 213 -0.77 0.45 20.53
N GLY A 214 -0.50 -0.02 19.31
CA GLY A 214 -1.30 -1.04 18.65
C GLY A 214 -2.31 -0.48 17.65
N CYS A 215 -3.55 -0.95 17.70
CA CYS A 215 -4.57 -0.65 16.69
C CYS A 215 -5.97 -0.62 17.29
N SER A 216 -6.80 0.29 16.80
CA SER A 216 -8.24 0.31 17.05
C SER A 216 -8.96 -0.40 15.91
N PHE A 217 -9.69 -1.44 16.21
CA PHE A 217 -10.54 -2.17 15.26
C PHE A 217 -11.99 -1.77 15.50
N ASP A 218 -12.46 -0.74 14.79
CA ASP A 218 -13.80 -0.16 14.94
C ASP A 218 -14.16 0.23 16.39
N GLY A 219 -13.17 0.79 17.10
CA GLY A 219 -13.31 1.20 18.51
C GLY A 219 -12.87 0.14 19.53
N GLU A 220 -12.61 -1.10 19.12
CA GLU A 220 -11.98 -2.10 19.97
C GLU A 220 -10.45 -1.93 19.93
N GLU A 221 -9.88 -1.46 21.04
CA GLU A 221 -8.44 -1.23 21.15
C GLU A 221 -7.69 -2.54 21.41
N ARG A 222 -6.63 -2.78 20.65
CA ARG A 222 -5.72 -3.90 20.85
C ARG A 222 -4.28 -3.44 20.85
N ALA A 223 -3.52 -3.88 21.84
CA ALA A 223 -2.10 -3.55 21.95
C ALA A 223 -1.29 -4.15 20.80
N ALA A 224 -0.19 -3.48 20.41
CA ALA A 224 0.78 -4.05 19.50
C ALA A 224 1.38 -5.32 20.08
N LEU A 225 1.71 -6.28 19.21
CA LEU A 225 2.42 -7.47 19.65
C LEU A 225 3.90 -7.10 19.99
N PRO A 226 4.46 -7.68 21.04
CA PRO A 226 5.87 -7.47 21.37
C PRO A 226 6.77 -8.04 20.26
N VAL A 227 7.83 -7.31 19.91
CA VAL A 227 8.86 -7.72 18.96
C VAL A 227 10.24 -7.59 19.62
N GLU A 228 11.20 -8.41 19.21
CA GLU A 228 12.56 -8.35 19.77
C GLU A 228 13.32 -7.07 19.39
N GLY A 229 12.97 -6.49 18.24
CA GLY A 229 13.55 -5.24 17.77
C GLY A 229 12.85 -4.69 16.55
N VAL A 230 12.68 -3.38 16.51
CA VAL A 230 12.13 -2.68 15.34
C VAL A 230 13.27 -2.30 14.41
N VAL A 231 13.25 -2.81 13.18
CA VAL A 231 14.24 -2.52 12.13
C VAL A 231 13.76 -1.40 11.22
N ASP A 232 12.50 -1.50 10.75
CA ASP A 232 11.90 -0.52 9.83
C ASP A 232 10.37 -0.60 9.94
N THR A 233 9.71 0.53 10.15
CA THR A 233 8.24 0.59 10.24
C THR A 233 7.55 0.76 8.90
N THR A 234 8.30 0.77 7.78
CA THR A 234 7.74 0.91 6.43
C THR A 234 6.86 -0.29 6.10
N GLY A 235 5.63 -0.01 5.65
CA GLY A 235 4.69 -1.06 5.24
C GLY A 235 3.99 -1.78 6.39
N ALA A 236 4.19 -1.38 7.65
CA ALA A 236 3.47 -1.99 8.77
C ALA A 236 1.95 -1.83 8.65
N GLY A 237 1.48 -0.68 8.15
CA GLY A 237 0.07 -0.42 7.84
C GLY A 237 -0.44 -1.34 6.73
N ASP A 238 0.34 -1.51 5.65
CA ASP A 238 0.00 -2.39 4.53
C ASP A 238 -0.09 -3.86 4.97
N ALA A 239 0.86 -4.30 5.80
CA ALA A 239 0.86 -5.64 6.39
C ALA A 239 -0.35 -5.86 7.30
N LEU A 240 -0.67 -4.86 8.15
CA LEU A 240 -1.85 -4.89 9.02
C LEU A 240 -3.13 -4.96 8.19
N ALA A 241 -3.26 -4.13 7.16
CA ALA A 241 -4.42 -4.12 6.27
C ALA A 241 -4.61 -5.50 5.59
N ALA A 242 -3.53 -6.07 5.04
CA ALA A 242 -3.56 -7.39 4.44
C ALA A 242 -3.97 -8.47 5.46
N GLY A 243 -3.37 -8.47 6.65
CA GLY A 243 -3.69 -9.41 7.72
C GLY A 243 -5.16 -9.34 8.13
N TRP A 244 -5.70 -8.13 8.29
CA TRP A 244 -7.12 -7.94 8.62
C TRP A 244 -8.05 -8.42 7.51
N LEU A 245 -7.74 -8.09 6.26
CA LEU A 245 -8.54 -8.51 5.10
C LEU A 245 -8.54 -10.03 4.88
N VAL A 246 -7.47 -10.72 5.30
CA VAL A 246 -7.33 -12.18 5.15
C VAL A 246 -7.88 -12.94 6.34
N GLY A 247 -7.64 -12.48 7.58
CA GLY A 247 -7.95 -13.26 8.77
C GLY A 247 -8.36 -12.48 10.02
N GLY A 248 -8.62 -11.18 9.90
CA GLY A 248 -9.11 -10.36 11.00
C GLY A 248 -8.04 -9.81 11.94
N PRO A 249 -8.43 -9.32 13.14
CA PRO A 249 -7.57 -8.51 14.01
C PRO A 249 -6.29 -9.19 14.47
N GLU A 250 -6.33 -10.46 14.80
CA GLU A 250 -5.17 -11.22 15.30
C GLU A 250 -4.10 -11.31 14.20
N LEU A 251 -4.50 -11.74 13.00
CA LEU A 251 -3.58 -11.86 11.87
C LEU A 251 -3.05 -10.48 11.40
N ALA A 252 -3.85 -9.43 11.55
CA ALA A 252 -3.43 -8.05 11.30
C ALA A 252 -2.25 -7.64 12.17
N LEU A 253 -2.35 -7.86 13.48
CA LEU A 253 -1.29 -7.55 14.43
C LEU A 253 -0.03 -8.40 14.21
N GLU A 254 -0.21 -9.70 13.91
CA GLU A 254 0.91 -10.60 13.58
C GLU A 254 1.64 -10.16 12.30
N ALA A 255 0.92 -9.79 11.26
CA ALA A 255 1.51 -9.33 10.00
C ALA A 255 2.30 -8.02 10.20
N ALA A 256 1.73 -7.05 10.94
CA ALA A 256 2.40 -5.82 11.27
C ALA A 256 3.68 -6.05 12.10
N ALA A 257 3.63 -6.90 13.11
CA ALA A 257 4.79 -7.28 13.93
C ALA A 257 5.91 -7.90 13.07
N ARG A 258 5.56 -8.87 12.20
CA ARG A 258 6.52 -9.49 11.27
C ARG A 258 7.11 -8.50 10.26
N CYS A 259 6.36 -7.47 9.88
CA CYS A 259 6.83 -6.45 8.95
C CYS A 259 7.94 -5.60 9.56
N ILE A 260 7.75 -5.10 10.78
CA ILE A 260 8.67 -4.14 11.41
C ILE A 260 10.01 -4.74 11.87
N GLU A 261 10.14 -6.06 11.90
CA GLU A 261 11.39 -6.76 12.21
C GLU A 261 12.38 -6.78 11.05
N ARG A 262 12.08 -6.10 9.92
CA ARG A 262 12.88 -6.17 8.68
C ARG A 262 12.99 -4.83 7.99
N LEU A 263 13.98 -4.72 7.12
CA LEU A 263 14.16 -3.57 6.24
C LEU A 263 13.24 -3.68 5.00
N GLY A 264 12.38 -2.67 4.80
CA GLY A 264 11.44 -2.56 3.68
C GLY A 264 10.06 -3.15 3.97
N ALA A 265 9.08 -2.79 3.14
CA ALA A 265 7.66 -3.07 3.35
C ALA A 265 7.21 -4.49 2.98
N MET A 266 8.00 -5.19 2.15
CA MET A 266 7.59 -6.49 1.59
C MET A 266 7.75 -7.65 2.58
N PRO A 267 6.86 -8.66 2.54
CA PRO A 267 7.02 -9.88 3.32
C PRO A 267 8.26 -10.68 2.88
N VAL A 268 8.60 -11.75 3.60
CA VAL A 268 9.52 -12.76 3.07
C VAL A 268 8.76 -13.66 2.12
N ALA A 269 9.27 -13.80 0.90
CA ALA A 269 8.74 -14.80 -0.01
C ALA A 269 8.87 -16.19 0.64
N SER A 270 7.80 -17.00 0.58
CA SER A 270 7.90 -18.40 0.98
C SER A 270 8.93 -19.09 0.09
N PRO A 271 9.81 -19.93 0.64
CA PRO A 271 10.69 -20.73 -0.21
C PRO A 271 9.80 -21.59 -1.12
N THR A 272 9.98 -21.45 -2.43
CA THR A 272 9.35 -22.28 -3.47
C THR A 272 9.94 -23.69 -3.45
#